data_538cc6b9d910d4ad0825934a54473587
#
_entry.id   538cc6b9d910d4ad0825934a54473587
#
_cell.length_a   1.000
_cell.length_b   1.000
_cell.length_c   1.000
_cell.angle_alpha   90.00
_cell.angle_beta   90.00
_cell.angle_gamma   90.00
#
_symmetry.space_group_name_H-M   'P 1'
#
loop_
_entity.id
_entity.type
_entity.pdbx_description
1 polymer ?
#
loop_
_entity_poly.entity_id
_entity_poly.type
_entity_poly.pdbx_seq_one_letter_code
_entity_poly.pdbx_strand_id
1 'polypeptide(L)'
;MGGLGSRLVSAALPSGASECQCQCERRKRKRRRGEEDGDDDDDDESGRPEALEAAGPRRKKLKSTSKYIYQTLFLAGENSDITICALGQEWHLHKIYLCQSGYFSSMFSGSWKESNMSYIELEIPDQNIDTEALQVAFGSLYRDDVLIHPSRVVTILAAACMLQLDALIQQCGETMKETITSKSVCGFYTAAGTYGLDSVKQRCFEWLLNNLMTHQNVELLKDLSVGVMDKLISSTDLFVMQVEMDVYTALKKWMFLQLVPSWNGPLKQLLSDADNWLSKRRKDSCNYSSFLDSEQGQRFAGVFSHLRLQYVINDLISAKIIERDMIIPSSWLASVYKQQWFTMLRTEQDSDVGPKEINKEQCEVCSMRCGRTLVKDGDYCWRWTGFSFGFDLLVTYTNRFIIFKRNSLSQPCKGTVSLLPHRNIAFRLRLASFDSNGKVICSRSTGYQILSLEKDQEQVVLNLDSRLLMFPLYICCNFLYTSADPKPETDEQPEQRFICDAVLTPDVG
;
A
#
# COMPACT_ATOMS: atom_id res chain seq x y z
N MET A 1 19.80 49.10 19.50
CA MET A 1 19.06 48.84 20.75
C MET A 1 17.64 48.41 20.39
N GLY A 2 17.17 47.28 20.87
CA GLY A 2 15.81 46.79 20.69
C GLY A 2 15.75 45.43 20.04
N GLY A 3 16.12 44.39 20.78
CA GLY A 3 15.86 43.01 20.38
C GLY A 3 14.40 42.64 20.50
N LEU A 4 13.87 41.98 19.49
CA LEU A 4 12.62 41.24 19.57
C LEU A 4 12.91 39.77 19.29
N GLY A 5 12.96 39.02 20.39
CA GLY A 5 13.04 37.56 20.34
C GLY A 5 11.74 36.95 19.83
N SER A 6 11.80 36.23 18.74
CA SER A 6 10.72 35.37 18.30
C SER A 6 10.67 34.11 19.18
N ARG A 7 9.61 33.97 19.92
CA ARG A 7 9.31 32.76 20.71
C ARG A 7 8.89 31.64 19.75
N LEU A 8 9.74 30.64 19.66
CA LEU A 8 9.40 29.31 19.20
C LEU A 8 8.45 28.68 20.23
N VAL A 9 7.20 28.44 19.85
CA VAL A 9 6.30 27.61 20.63
C VAL A 9 6.56 26.15 20.24
N SER A 10 7.43 25.54 21.01
CA SER A 10 7.57 24.08 21.06
C SER A 10 6.40 23.53 21.87
N ALA A 11 5.47 22.83 21.22
CA ALA A 11 4.46 22.06 21.93
C ALA A 11 5.08 20.74 22.41
N ALA A 12 5.57 20.75 23.65
CA ALA A 12 5.90 19.55 24.39
C ALA A 12 4.61 18.84 24.84
N LEU A 13 4.56 17.55 24.65
CA LEU A 13 3.57 16.65 25.21
C LEU A 13 3.72 16.60 26.74
N PRO A 14 2.66 16.68 27.53
CA PRO A 14 2.74 16.38 28.95
C PRO A 14 2.63 14.88 29.19
N SER A 15 3.68 14.33 29.80
CA SER A 15 3.62 13.12 30.58
C SER A 15 2.95 13.43 31.92
N GLY A 16 1.86 12.76 32.22
CA GLY A 16 1.20 12.87 33.52
C GLY A 16 0.13 11.80 33.64
N ALA A 17 0.52 10.66 34.20
CA ALA A 17 -0.42 9.70 34.72
C ALA A 17 -1.14 10.28 35.94
N SER A 18 -2.46 10.29 35.92
CA SER A 18 -3.25 10.28 37.15
C SER A 18 -4.43 9.35 36.97
N GLU A 19 -4.38 8.33 37.79
CA GLU A 19 -5.45 7.38 38.04
C GLU A 19 -6.75 8.10 38.42
N CYS A 20 -7.82 7.77 37.72
CA CYS A 20 -9.15 7.99 38.20
C CYS A 20 -9.85 6.65 38.31
N GLN A 21 -9.95 6.18 39.56
CA GLN A 21 -10.80 5.08 40.00
C GLN A 21 -12.25 5.46 39.79
N CYS A 22 -12.98 4.73 38.99
CA CYS A 22 -14.42 4.59 39.11
C CYS A 22 -14.75 3.13 39.33
N GLN A 23 -15.16 2.87 40.57
CA GLN A 23 -15.79 1.63 40.99
C GLN A 23 -17.10 1.43 40.26
N CYS A 24 -17.25 0.29 39.63
CA CYS A 24 -18.56 -0.31 39.40
C CYS A 24 -18.49 -1.79 39.70
N GLU A 25 -19.39 -2.18 40.54
CA GLU A 25 -19.42 -3.41 41.31
C GLU A 25 -19.51 -4.70 40.49
N ARG A 26 -18.80 -5.64 41.01
CA ARG A 26 -18.77 -7.07 40.66
C ARG A 26 -20.13 -7.74 40.94
N ARG A 27 -20.61 -8.53 40.02
CA ARG A 27 -21.29 -9.79 40.37
C ARG A 27 -20.52 -10.97 39.82
N LYS A 28 -19.77 -11.60 40.71
CA LYS A 28 -19.15 -12.91 40.54
C LYS A 28 -20.23 -13.99 40.43
N ARG A 29 -20.17 -14.84 39.43
CA ARG A 29 -20.63 -16.23 39.56
C ARG A 29 -19.48 -17.16 39.20
N LYS A 30 -18.97 -17.78 40.24
CA LYS A 30 -18.09 -18.95 40.28
C LYS A 30 -18.80 -20.13 39.59
N ARG A 31 -18.13 -20.82 38.69
CA ARG A 31 -18.29 -22.27 38.54
C ARG A 31 -16.94 -22.92 38.36
N ARG A 32 -16.78 -23.97 39.18
CA ARG A 32 -15.60 -24.75 39.49
C ARG A 32 -15.22 -25.67 38.32
N ARG A 33 -13.92 -25.95 38.28
CA ARG A 33 -13.29 -27.11 37.66
C ARG A 33 -13.83 -28.43 38.27
N GLY A 34 -13.87 -29.48 37.47
CA GLY A 34 -13.93 -30.87 37.85
C GLY A 34 -13.46 -31.67 36.64
N GLU A 35 -12.25 -32.21 36.81
CA GLU A 35 -11.70 -33.28 36.00
C GLU A 35 -12.33 -34.57 36.46
N GLU A 36 -12.30 -35.55 35.58
CA GLU A 36 -12.08 -36.99 35.77
C GLU A 36 -13.08 -37.91 35.11
N ASP A 37 -12.46 -38.84 34.50
CA ASP A 37 -12.73 -40.14 33.91
C ASP A 37 -13.83 -40.98 34.51
N GLY A 38 -14.37 -41.88 33.69
CA GLY A 38 -15.00 -43.11 34.19
C GLY A 38 -16.10 -43.61 33.28
N ASP A 39 -15.85 -44.77 32.73
CA ASP A 39 -16.74 -45.68 32.03
C ASP A 39 -17.90 -46.16 32.91
N ASP A 40 -18.80 -46.81 32.23
CA ASP A 40 -19.74 -47.86 32.62
C ASP A 40 -21.22 -47.51 32.77
N ASP A 41 -21.93 -48.13 31.88
CA ASP A 41 -23.15 -48.96 31.91
C ASP A 41 -24.30 -48.69 32.89
N ASP A 42 -25.48 -49.01 32.33
CA ASP A 42 -26.70 -49.55 32.90
C ASP A 42 -27.84 -48.62 33.34
N ASP A 43 -28.91 -48.80 32.57
CA ASP A 43 -30.35 -48.96 32.90
C ASP A 43 -30.94 -48.16 34.09
N ASP A 44 -31.96 -47.37 33.88
CA ASP A 44 -33.35 -47.78 34.20
C ASP A 44 -34.39 -46.67 33.95
N GLU A 45 -35.59 -47.11 33.74
CA GLU A 45 -36.86 -46.44 33.40
C GLU A 45 -37.31 -45.36 34.39
N SER A 46 -37.92 -44.31 33.89
CA SER A 46 -39.35 -44.03 34.14
C SER A 46 -39.78 -42.56 33.91
N GLY A 47 -40.70 -42.38 33.01
CA GLY A 47 -41.90 -41.59 33.33
C GLY A 47 -42.05 -40.16 32.82
N ARG A 48 -42.59 -40.00 31.60
CA ARG A 48 -43.69 -39.09 31.15
C ARG A 48 -43.37 -37.71 30.52
N PRO A 49 -44.26 -37.06 29.75
CA PRO A 49 -44.49 -37.35 28.30
C PRO A 49 -44.47 -36.07 27.42
N GLU A 50 -44.35 -36.34 26.13
CA GLU A 50 -44.93 -35.62 24.98
C GLU A 50 -44.56 -34.16 24.71
N ALA A 51 -43.69 -33.96 23.70
CA ALA A 51 -43.99 -33.09 22.59
C ALA A 51 -43.56 -33.81 21.30
N LEU A 52 -44.49 -34.10 20.46
CA LEU A 52 -44.28 -34.63 19.12
C LEU A 52 -43.63 -33.57 18.26
N GLU A 53 -42.32 -33.66 18.06
CA GLU A 53 -41.66 -33.08 16.89
C GLU A 53 -41.31 -34.25 15.96
N ALA A 54 -41.86 -34.17 14.76
CA ALA A 54 -41.69 -35.16 13.70
C ALA A 54 -40.21 -35.31 13.37
N ALA A 55 -39.59 -36.36 13.87
CA ALA A 55 -38.28 -36.79 13.45
C ALA A 55 -38.34 -37.22 11.98
N GLY A 56 -38.03 -36.31 11.07
CA GLY A 56 -37.79 -36.64 9.68
C GLY A 56 -36.69 -37.72 9.59
N PRO A 57 -36.72 -38.60 8.59
CA PRO A 57 -35.79 -39.72 8.49
C PRO A 57 -34.35 -39.18 8.57
N ARG A 58 -33.54 -39.73 9.49
CA ARG A 58 -32.12 -39.42 9.62
C ARG A 58 -31.46 -39.69 8.26
N ARG A 59 -31.24 -38.60 7.49
CA ARG A 59 -30.53 -38.69 6.23
C ARG A 59 -29.12 -39.18 6.56
N LYS A 60 -28.78 -40.41 6.18
CA LYS A 60 -27.40 -40.89 6.21
C LYS A 60 -26.56 -39.87 5.42
N LYS A 61 -25.54 -39.25 6.04
CA LYS A 61 -24.60 -38.40 5.33
C LYS A 61 -24.01 -39.25 4.21
N LEU A 62 -24.34 -38.91 2.96
CA LEU A 62 -23.70 -39.51 1.79
C LEU A 62 -22.19 -39.27 1.92
N LYS A 63 -21.39 -40.32 1.72
CA LYS A 63 -19.93 -40.15 1.63
C LYS A 63 -19.67 -39.19 0.48
N SER A 64 -18.95 -38.09 0.72
CA SER A 64 -18.54 -37.15 -0.34
C SER A 64 -17.69 -37.89 -1.36
N THR A 65 -18.15 -37.93 -2.62
CA THR A 65 -17.42 -38.57 -3.72
C THR A 65 -16.03 -37.90 -3.90
N SER A 66 -15.96 -36.58 -3.78
CA SER A 66 -14.74 -35.80 -3.84
C SER A 66 -13.71 -36.23 -2.76
N LYS A 67 -14.19 -36.43 -1.51
CA LYS A 67 -13.34 -36.93 -0.43
C LYS A 67 -12.84 -38.35 -0.69
N TYR A 68 -13.69 -39.23 -1.26
CA TYR A 68 -13.28 -40.59 -1.64
C TYR A 68 -12.20 -40.56 -2.73
N ILE A 69 -12.41 -39.81 -3.82
CA ILE A 69 -11.47 -39.66 -4.92
C ILE A 69 -10.10 -39.18 -4.40
N TYR A 70 -10.11 -38.14 -3.59
CA TYR A 70 -8.87 -37.58 -3.05
C TYR A 70 -8.12 -38.56 -2.13
N GLN A 71 -8.84 -39.26 -1.23
CA GLN A 71 -8.22 -40.17 -0.28
C GLN A 71 -7.77 -41.48 -0.93
N THR A 72 -8.55 -42.03 -1.80
CA THR A 72 -8.31 -43.38 -2.37
C THR A 72 -7.45 -43.32 -3.61
N LEU A 73 -7.74 -42.41 -4.55
CA LEU A 73 -6.98 -42.32 -5.79
C LEU A 73 -5.73 -41.49 -5.66
N PHE A 74 -5.79 -40.33 -5.00
CA PHE A 74 -4.61 -39.46 -4.91
C PHE A 74 -3.67 -39.84 -3.75
N LEU A 75 -4.18 -39.92 -2.50
CA LEU A 75 -3.31 -40.19 -1.36
C LEU A 75 -2.84 -41.63 -1.27
N ALA A 76 -3.74 -42.60 -1.54
CA ALA A 76 -3.40 -44.02 -1.51
C ALA A 76 -2.82 -44.54 -2.83
N GLY A 77 -3.02 -43.80 -3.96
CA GLY A 77 -2.52 -44.21 -5.29
C GLY A 77 -3.21 -45.47 -5.86
N GLU A 78 -4.41 -45.84 -5.36
CA GLU A 78 -5.11 -47.05 -5.82
C GLU A 78 -5.44 -46.94 -7.32
N ASN A 79 -5.13 -48.02 -8.08
CA ASN A 79 -5.32 -48.13 -9.51
C ASN A 79 -4.54 -47.07 -10.35
N SER A 80 -3.43 -46.58 -9.85
CA SER A 80 -2.56 -45.68 -10.62
C SER A 80 -2.04 -46.33 -11.87
N ASP A 81 -2.00 -45.59 -12.96
CA ASP A 81 -1.47 -46.04 -14.27
C ASP A 81 -0.15 -45.33 -14.63
N ILE A 82 0.32 -44.39 -13.78
CA ILE A 82 1.56 -43.66 -13.95
C ILE A 82 2.18 -43.27 -12.60
N THR A 83 3.52 -43.31 -12.56
CA THR A 83 4.31 -42.78 -11.44
C THR A 83 5.10 -41.57 -11.91
N ILE A 84 4.92 -40.44 -11.22
CA ILE A 84 5.67 -39.21 -11.45
C ILE A 84 6.69 -39.06 -10.32
N CYS A 85 7.98 -38.94 -10.69
CA CYS A 85 9.05 -38.66 -9.73
C CYS A 85 9.53 -37.22 -9.93
N ALA A 86 9.61 -36.45 -8.87
CA ALA A 86 10.19 -35.09 -8.85
C ALA A 86 10.80 -34.78 -7.49
N LEU A 87 11.92 -34.09 -7.46
CA LEU A 87 12.62 -33.70 -6.21
C LEU A 87 12.86 -34.89 -5.25
N GLY A 88 13.03 -36.09 -5.82
CA GLY A 88 13.29 -37.32 -5.05
C GLY A 88 12.04 -37.94 -4.37
N GLN A 89 10.85 -37.46 -4.68
CA GLN A 89 9.57 -38.01 -4.25
C GLN A 89 8.79 -38.59 -5.41
N GLU A 90 8.08 -39.69 -5.16
CA GLU A 90 7.24 -40.36 -6.13
C GLU A 90 5.75 -40.17 -5.82
N TRP A 91 4.97 -39.96 -6.88
CA TRP A 91 3.50 -39.89 -6.83
C TRP A 91 2.89 -40.93 -7.77
N HIS A 92 2.04 -41.76 -7.24
CA HIS A 92 1.26 -42.75 -8.00
C HIS A 92 -0.05 -42.11 -8.45
N LEU A 93 -0.12 -41.72 -9.71
CA LEU A 93 -1.16 -40.87 -10.25
C LEU A 93 -1.92 -41.55 -11.41
N HIS A 94 -2.88 -40.83 -11.98
CA HIS A 94 -3.75 -41.33 -13.06
C HIS A 94 -3.70 -40.36 -14.23
N LYS A 95 -3.34 -40.87 -15.42
CA LYS A 95 -3.23 -40.08 -16.65
C LYS A 95 -4.49 -39.28 -16.94
N ILE A 96 -5.68 -39.86 -16.66
CA ILE A 96 -6.96 -39.20 -16.90
C ILE A 96 -7.10 -37.90 -16.06
N TYR A 97 -6.61 -37.88 -14.83
CA TYR A 97 -6.60 -36.66 -13.99
C TYR A 97 -5.49 -35.71 -14.40
N LEU A 98 -4.31 -36.24 -14.72
CA LEU A 98 -3.16 -35.42 -15.18
C LEU A 98 -3.48 -34.69 -16.48
N CYS A 99 -4.26 -35.25 -17.40
CA CYS A 99 -4.68 -34.60 -18.64
C CYS A 99 -5.49 -33.31 -18.45
N GLN A 100 -5.94 -32.99 -17.26
CA GLN A 100 -6.51 -31.66 -16.94
C GLN A 100 -5.45 -30.57 -16.94
N SER A 101 -4.18 -30.94 -16.74
CA SER A 101 -3.03 -30.05 -16.85
C SER A 101 -2.66 -29.86 -18.32
N GLY A 102 -2.45 -28.63 -18.78
CA GLY A 102 -1.97 -28.33 -20.12
C GLY A 102 -0.62 -28.95 -20.40
N TYR A 103 0.25 -29.03 -19.41
CA TYR A 103 1.57 -29.66 -19.49
C TYR A 103 1.45 -31.16 -19.77
N PHE A 104 0.71 -31.90 -18.96
CA PHE A 104 0.53 -33.35 -19.14
C PHE A 104 -0.37 -33.71 -20.32
N SER A 105 -1.38 -32.93 -20.62
CA SER A 105 -2.21 -33.09 -21.79
C SER A 105 -1.38 -33.05 -23.06
N SER A 106 -0.46 -32.08 -23.18
CA SER A 106 0.47 -31.96 -24.28
C SER A 106 1.43 -33.16 -24.36
N MET A 107 1.91 -33.62 -23.20
CA MET A 107 2.84 -34.76 -23.12
C MET A 107 2.17 -36.08 -23.55
N PHE A 108 0.92 -36.32 -23.14
CA PHE A 108 0.23 -37.59 -23.40
C PHE A 108 -0.50 -37.62 -24.74
N SER A 109 -0.84 -36.50 -25.35
CA SER A 109 -1.60 -36.43 -26.61
C SER A 109 -0.75 -36.56 -27.87
N GLY A 110 0.58 -36.52 -27.75
CA GLY A 110 1.51 -36.53 -28.89
C GLY A 110 2.23 -37.83 -29.14
N SER A 111 3.12 -37.81 -30.13
CA SER A 111 4.06 -38.95 -30.46
C SER A 111 5.28 -38.95 -29.53
N TRP A 112 5.17 -38.39 -28.35
CA TRP A 112 6.27 -38.31 -27.39
C TRP A 112 6.56 -39.68 -26.76
N LYS A 113 7.81 -39.95 -26.41
CA LYS A 113 8.19 -41.21 -25.76
C LYS A 113 7.45 -41.40 -24.43
N GLU A 114 7.24 -40.31 -23.73
CA GLU A 114 6.61 -40.23 -22.41
C GLU A 114 5.12 -40.65 -22.43
N SER A 115 4.42 -40.56 -23.57
CA SER A 115 3.01 -40.93 -23.70
C SER A 115 2.73 -42.41 -23.36
N ASN A 116 3.70 -43.30 -23.63
CA ASN A 116 3.62 -44.71 -23.37
C ASN A 116 4.35 -45.17 -22.09
N MET A 117 4.99 -44.25 -21.38
CA MET A 117 5.71 -44.57 -20.14
C MET A 117 4.74 -44.67 -18.94
N SER A 118 5.06 -45.57 -18.03
CA SER A 118 4.40 -45.68 -16.71
C SER A 118 5.20 -45.02 -15.60
N TYR A 119 6.38 -44.52 -15.90
CA TYR A 119 7.26 -43.80 -14.97
C TYR A 119 7.89 -42.60 -15.68
N ILE A 120 7.76 -41.42 -15.09
CA ILE A 120 8.29 -40.17 -15.63
C ILE A 120 9.01 -39.43 -14.51
N GLU A 121 10.24 -39.03 -14.78
CA GLU A 121 11.00 -38.13 -13.92
C GLU A 121 10.89 -36.70 -14.44
N LEU A 122 10.39 -35.78 -13.58
CA LEU A 122 10.26 -34.38 -13.90
C LEU A 122 11.45 -33.58 -13.36
N GLU A 123 12.13 -32.88 -14.27
CA GLU A 123 13.08 -31.85 -13.89
C GLU A 123 12.34 -30.60 -13.39
N ILE A 124 12.73 -30.12 -12.23
CA ILE A 124 12.13 -28.90 -11.63
C ILE A 124 13.17 -27.78 -11.70
N PRO A 125 13.10 -26.88 -12.69
CA PRO A 125 14.09 -25.82 -12.87
C PRO A 125 13.88 -24.64 -11.92
N ASP A 126 12.67 -24.46 -11.40
CA ASP A 126 12.32 -23.34 -10.53
C ASP A 126 12.59 -23.68 -9.06
N GLN A 127 13.50 -22.95 -8.44
CA GLN A 127 13.88 -23.12 -7.04
C GLN A 127 12.77 -22.78 -6.04
N ASN A 128 11.72 -22.09 -6.47
CA ASN A 128 10.55 -21.81 -5.63
C ASN A 128 9.65 -23.04 -5.44
N ILE A 129 9.80 -24.07 -6.28
CA ILE A 129 8.97 -25.26 -6.21
C ILE A 129 9.58 -26.26 -5.23
N ASP A 130 8.79 -26.69 -4.27
CA ASP A 130 9.14 -27.77 -3.33
C ASP A 130 8.14 -28.93 -3.42
N THR A 131 8.43 -30.00 -2.71
CA THR A 131 7.62 -31.23 -2.71
C THR A 131 6.20 -31.00 -2.21
N GLU A 132 6.01 -30.11 -1.22
CA GLU A 132 4.68 -29.78 -0.71
C GLU A 132 3.85 -29.01 -1.77
N ALA A 133 4.47 -28.09 -2.50
CA ALA A 133 3.80 -27.37 -3.58
C ALA A 133 3.36 -28.31 -4.71
N LEU A 134 4.21 -29.28 -5.09
CA LEU A 134 3.84 -30.33 -6.05
C LEU A 134 2.72 -31.22 -5.53
N GLN A 135 2.76 -31.58 -4.24
CA GLN A 135 1.68 -32.36 -3.60
C GLN A 135 0.33 -31.61 -3.69
N VAL A 136 0.32 -30.30 -3.44
CA VAL A 136 -0.89 -29.47 -3.57
C VAL A 136 -1.32 -29.38 -5.04
N ALA A 137 -0.37 -29.13 -5.96
CA ALA A 137 -0.62 -28.99 -7.37
C ALA A 137 -1.20 -30.29 -7.99
N PHE A 138 -0.61 -31.47 -7.72
CA PHE A 138 -1.19 -32.73 -8.14
C PHE A 138 -2.53 -33.03 -7.46
N GLY A 139 -2.64 -32.73 -6.16
CA GLY A 139 -3.86 -32.93 -5.39
C GLY A 139 -5.03 -32.10 -5.89
N SER A 140 -4.77 -30.92 -6.49
CA SER A 140 -5.80 -30.05 -7.04
C SER A 140 -6.52 -30.67 -8.25
N LEU A 141 -5.92 -31.65 -8.91
CA LEU A 141 -6.53 -32.37 -10.00
C LEU A 141 -7.59 -33.40 -9.53
N TYR A 142 -7.61 -33.74 -8.24
CA TYR A 142 -8.50 -34.75 -7.65
C TYR A 142 -9.56 -34.17 -6.72
N ARG A 143 -9.55 -32.85 -6.51
CA ARG A 143 -10.54 -32.16 -5.67
C ARG A 143 -10.74 -30.71 -6.08
N ASP A 144 -11.93 -30.18 -5.87
CA ASP A 144 -12.26 -28.78 -6.20
C ASP A 144 -11.91 -27.80 -5.08
N ASP A 145 -11.84 -28.26 -3.82
CA ASP A 145 -11.62 -27.45 -2.63
C ASP A 145 -10.14 -27.47 -2.21
N VAL A 146 -9.32 -26.64 -2.82
CA VAL A 146 -7.90 -26.51 -2.46
C VAL A 146 -7.71 -25.35 -1.48
N LEU A 147 -7.32 -25.66 -0.27
CA LEU A 147 -6.97 -24.64 0.72
C LEU A 147 -5.52 -24.17 0.49
N ILE A 148 -5.36 -22.90 0.09
CA ILE A 148 -4.06 -22.29 -0.13
C ILE A 148 -3.73 -21.39 1.05
N HIS A 149 -2.71 -21.77 1.81
CA HIS A 149 -2.24 -20.93 2.91
C HIS A 149 -1.40 -19.75 2.36
N PRO A 150 -1.61 -18.50 2.81
CA PRO A 150 -0.91 -17.31 2.28
C PRO A 150 0.62 -17.40 2.27
N SER A 151 1.21 -18.09 3.27
CA SER A 151 2.67 -18.27 3.33
C SER A 151 3.22 -19.24 2.26
N ARG A 152 2.35 -20.05 1.65
CA ARG A 152 2.71 -21.07 0.67
C ARG A 152 2.26 -20.71 -0.75
N VAL A 153 1.51 -19.62 -0.91
CA VAL A 153 0.87 -19.27 -2.18
C VAL A 153 1.88 -19.10 -3.33
N VAL A 154 3.07 -18.56 -3.07
CA VAL A 154 4.10 -18.35 -4.11
C VAL A 154 4.69 -19.67 -4.59
N THR A 155 4.97 -20.61 -3.68
CA THR A 155 5.51 -21.93 -4.04
C THR A 155 4.48 -22.77 -4.80
N ILE A 156 3.21 -22.71 -4.39
CA ILE A 156 2.10 -23.38 -5.07
C ILE A 156 1.85 -22.76 -6.46
N LEU A 157 1.91 -21.42 -6.57
CA LEU A 157 1.80 -20.71 -7.84
C LEU A 157 2.89 -21.14 -8.82
N ALA A 158 4.14 -21.26 -8.35
CA ALA A 158 5.26 -21.72 -9.19
C ALA A 158 5.00 -23.13 -9.76
N ALA A 159 4.57 -24.06 -8.91
CA ALA A 159 4.20 -25.42 -9.33
C ALA A 159 3.00 -25.42 -10.30
N ALA A 160 1.96 -24.61 -10.02
CA ALA A 160 0.79 -24.49 -10.86
C ALA A 160 1.14 -23.92 -12.26
N CYS A 161 2.02 -22.91 -12.33
CA CYS A 161 2.48 -22.35 -13.60
C CYS A 161 3.31 -23.36 -14.39
N MET A 162 4.24 -24.08 -13.76
CA MET A 162 5.04 -25.11 -14.40
C MET A 162 4.13 -26.21 -15.00
N LEU A 163 3.13 -26.64 -14.25
CA LEU A 163 2.20 -27.70 -14.67
C LEU A 163 1.02 -27.16 -15.50
N GLN A 164 0.92 -25.86 -15.76
CA GLN A 164 -0.17 -25.22 -16.52
C GLN A 164 -1.55 -25.55 -15.95
N LEU A 165 -1.73 -25.32 -14.65
CA LEU A 165 -2.97 -25.53 -13.90
C LEU A 165 -3.74 -24.22 -13.76
N ASP A 166 -4.46 -23.78 -14.78
CA ASP A 166 -5.09 -22.45 -14.85
C ASP A 166 -5.99 -22.13 -13.66
N ALA A 167 -6.83 -23.09 -13.25
CA ALA A 167 -7.72 -22.91 -12.10
C ALA A 167 -6.95 -22.66 -10.79
N LEU A 168 -5.86 -23.41 -10.56
CA LEU A 168 -5.01 -23.24 -9.38
C LEU A 168 -4.22 -21.91 -9.43
N ILE A 169 -3.75 -21.51 -10.63
CA ILE A 169 -3.10 -20.22 -10.86
C ILE A 169 -4.05 -19.07 -10.48
N GLN A 170 -5.31 -19.15 -10.95
CA GLN A 170 -6.32 -18.14 -10.62
C GLN A 170 -6.60 -18.10 -9.13
N GLN A 171 -6.76 -19.23 -8.47
CA GLN A 171 -7.02 -19.31 -7.02
C GLN A 171 -5.83 -18.76 -6.22
N CYS A 172 -4.59 -19.06 -6.62
CA CYS A 172 -3.38 -18.44 -6.04
C CYS A 172 -3.43 -16.91 -6.19
N GLY A 173 -3.79 -16.42 -7.38
CA GLY A 173 -3.91 -14.98 -7.65
C GLY A 173 -4.94 -14.28 -6.74
N GLU A 174 -6.12 -14.88 -6.55
CA GLU A 174 -7.13 -14.33 -5.64
C GLU A 174 -6.65 -14.35 -4.18
N THR A 175 -6.07 -15.47 -3.73
CA THR A 175 -5.48 -15.56 -2.38
C THR A 175 -4.42 -14.48 -2.16
N MET A 176 -3.54 -14.24 -3.15
CA MET A 176 -2.55 -13.17 -3.06
C MET A 176 -3.19 -11.80 -2.92
N LYS A 177 -4.20 -11.47 -3.74
CA LYS A 177 -4.90 -10.17 -3.68
C LYS A 177 -5.58 -9.92 -2.34
N GLU A 178 -6.15 -10.97 -1.74
CA GLU A 178 -6.86 -10.89 -0.46
C GLU A 178 -5.92 -10.76 0.75
N THR A 179 -4.70 -11.29 0.64
CA THR A 179 -3.77 -11.43 1.76
C THR A 179 -2.53 -10.53 1.68
N ILE A 180 -2.61 -9.43 0.90
CA ILE A 180 -1.55 -8.44 0.82
C ILE A 180 -1.36 -7.77 2.19
N THR A 181 -0.10 -7.77 2.66
CA THR A 181 0.33 -7.10 3.89
C THR A 181 1.70 -6.45 3.67
N SER A 182 2.17 -5.65 4.61
CA SER A 182 3.51 -5.07 4.57
C SER A 182 4.64 -6.10 4.50
N LYS A 183 4.40 -7.36 4.92
CA LYS A 183 5.38 -8.45 4.88
C LYS A 183 5.34 -9.24 3.57
N SER A 184 4.18 -9.32 2.92
CA SER A 184 4.00 -10.16 1.74
C SER A 184 4.07 -9.39 0.42
N VAL A 185 3.81 -8.08 0.42
CA VAL A 185 3.60 -7.27 -0.78
C VAL A 185 4.79 -7.29 -1.76
N CYS A 186 6.04 -7.20 -1.26
CA CYS A 186 7.23 -7.22 -2.12
C CYS A 186 7.45 -8.60 -2.75
N GLY A 187 7.27 -9.67 -1.97
CA GLY A 187 7.33 -11.04 -2.46
C GLY A 187 6.24 -11.33 -3.50
N PHE A 188 5.01 -10.90 -3.22
CA PHE A 188 3.88 -11.06 -4.14
C PHE A 188 4.05 -10.24 -5.43
N TYR A 189 4.55 -9.00 -5.34
CA TYR A 189 4.86 -8.17 -6.50
C TYR A 189 5.88 -8.83 -7.43
N THR A 190 6.94 -9.39 -6.83
CA THR A 190 8.00 -10.08 -7.58
C THR A 190 7.49 -11.38 -8.21
N ALA A 191 6.81 -12.22 -7.43
CA ALA A 191 6.22 -13.46 -7.91
C ALA A 191 5.19 -13.22 -9.02
N ALA A 192 4.32 -12.23 -8.86
CA ALA A 192 3.34 -11.85 -9.89
C ALA A 192 4.03 -11.40 -11.19
N GLY A 193 5.17 -10.71 -11.11
CA GLY A 193 5.97 -10.35 -12.27
C GLY A 193 6.64 -11.56 -12.94
N THR A 194 7.09 -12.54 -12.17
CA THR A 194 7.74 -13.75 -12.66
C THR A 194 6.73 -14.69 -13.33
N TYR A 195 5.57 -14.86 -12.76
CA TYR A 195 4.56 -15.82 -13.21
C TYR A 195 3.42 -15.20 -14.06
N GLY A 196 3.55 -13.93 -14.46
CA GLY A 196 2.62 -13.29 -15.41
C GLY A 196 1.26 -12.91 -14.82
N LEU A 197 1.14 -12.68 -13.49
CA LEU A 197 -0.10 -12.26 -12.84
C LEU A 197 -0.21 -10.73 -12.76
N ASP A 198 -0.42 -10.06 -13.91
CA ASP A 198 -0.44 -8.60 -13.98
C ASP A 198 -1.47 -7.95 -13.03
N SER A 199 -2.63 -8.55 -12.85
CA SER A 199 -3.65 -8.03 -11.94
C SER A 199 -3.21 -8.06 -10.47
N VAL A 200 -2.49 -9.10 -10.04
CA VAL A 200 -1.91 -9.19 -8.69
C VAL A 200 -0.78 -8.16 -8.54
N LYS A 201 0.09 -8.05 -9.55
CA LYS A 201 1.20 -7.10 -9.58
C LYS A 201 0.71 -5.67 -9.45
N GLN A 202 -0.34 -5.32 -10.20
CA GLN A 202 -0.97 -4.00 -10.10
C GLN A 202 -1.56 -3.78 -8.71
N ARG A 203 -2.27 -4.77 -8.14
CA ARG A 203 -2.85 -4.65 -6.80
C ARG A 203 -1.80 -4.47 -5.71
N CYS A 204 -0.67 -5.18 -5.80
CA CYS A 204 0.47 -4.97 -4.92
C CYS A 204 1.07 -3.56 -5.06
N PHE A 205 1.18 -3.06 -6.28
CA PHE A 205 1.69 -1.73 -6.55
C PHE A 205 0.74 -0.63 -5.99
N GLU A 206 -0.56 -0.78 -6.18
CA GLU A 206 -1.58 0.11 -5.58
C GLU A 206 -1.51 0.09 -4.03
N TRP A 207 -1.32 -1.10 -3.45
CA TRP A 207 -1.12 -1.21 -2.01
C TRP A 207 0.12 -0.43 -1.56
N LEU A 208 1.24 -0.56 -2.26
CA LEU A 208 2.48 0.17 -1.96
C LEU A 208 2.30 1.68 -2.11
N LEU A 209 1.62 2.16 -3.15
CA LEU A 209 1.33 3.58 -3.33
C LEU A 209 0.54 4.17 -2.16
N ASN A 210 -0.41 3.42 -1.63
CA ASN A 210 -1.26 3.85 -0.53
C ASN A 210 -0.58 3.74 0.83
N ASN A 211 0.34 2.77 1.00
CA ASN A 211 0.84 2.39 2.31
C ASN A 211 2.33 2.67 2.56
N LEU A 212 3.11 2.99 1.53
CA LEU A 212 4.55 3.26 1.69
C LEU A 212 4.85 4.30 2.76
N MET A 213 4.03 5.36 2.84
CA MET A 213 4.23 6.45 3.79
C MET A 213 3.50 6.25 5.12
N THR A 214 2.41 5.48 5.12
CA THR A 214 1.53 5.29 6.29
C THR A 214 1.94 4.07 7.13
N HIS A 215 2.42 3.01 6.50
CA HIS A 215 2.76 1.73 7.13
C HIS A 215 4.26 1.41 7.02
N GLN A 216 5.12 2.44 7.17
CA GLN A 216 6.57 2.25 7.13
C GLN A 216 7.02 1.25 8.20
N ASN A 217 7.74 0.22 7.77
CA ASN A 217 8.50 -0.65 8.65
C ASN A 217 9.87 -0.95 8.00
N VAL A 218 10.80 -1.42 8.80
CA VAL A 218 12.19 -1.64 8.38
C VAL A 218 12.27 -2.76 7.32
N GLU A 219 11.50 -3.82 7.49
CA GLU A 219 11.47 -4.99 6.60
C GLU A 219 10.96 -4.58 5.22
N LEU A 220 9.81 -3.89 5.17
CA LEU A 220 9.27 -3.37 3.91
C LEU A 220 10.28 -2.49 3.17
N LEU A 221 10.94 -1.56 3.88
CA LEU A 221 11.93 -0.68 3.27
C LEU A 221 13.17 -1.43 2.78
N LYS A 222 13.60 -2.51 3.45
CA LYS A 222 14.70 -3.37 2.99
C LYS A 222 14.34 -4.14 1.73
N ASP A 223 13.12 -4.64 1.64
CA ASP A 223 12.64 -5.51 0.56
C ASP A 223 12.31 -4.74 -0.73
N LEU A 224 12.12 -3.40 -0.63
CA LEU A 224 11.81 -2.57 -1.79
C LEU A 224 13.04 -2.39 -2.68
N SER A 225 13.00 -2.98 -3.88
CA SER A 225 14.05 -2.82 -4.88
C SER A 225 14.10 -1.41 -5.46
N VAL A 226 15.25 -1.03 -6.03
CA VAL A 226 15.44 0.27 -6.69
C VAL A 226 14.39 0.51 -7.77
N GLY A 227 14.11 -0.48 -8.62
CA GLY A 227 13.14 -0.34 -9.71
C GLY A 227 11.69 -0.19 -9.24
N VAL A 228 11.32 -0.79 -8.10
CA VAL A 228 9.98 -0.59 -7.50
C VAL A 228 9.90 0.78 -6.87
N MET A 229 10.91 1.18 -6.12
CA MET A 229 10.96 2.51 -5.48
C MET A 229 10.93 3.63 -6.53
N ASP A 230 11.63 3.49 -7.64
CA ASP A 230 11.62 4.42 -8.77
C ASP A 230 10.19 4.67 -9.28
N LYS A 231 9.45 3.60 -9.55
CA LYS A 231 8.04 3.68 -9.99
C LYS A 231 7.12 4.28 -8.92
N LEU A 232 7.34 3.99 -7.64
CA LEU A 232 6.53 4.53 -6.55
C LEU A 232 6.72 6.04 -6.40
N ILE A 233 7.98 6.51 -6.43
CA ILE A 233 8.30 7.93 -6.21
C ILE A 233 7.91 8.76 -7.42
N SER A 234 8.03 8.25 -8.66
CA SER A 234 7.57 8.93 -9.86
C SER A 234 6.06 9.10 -9.91
N SER A 235 5.30 8.22 -9.26
CA SER A 235 3.83 8.24 -9.32
C SER A 235 3.22 9.42 -8.58
N THR A 236 2.22 10.05 -9.20
CA THR A 236 1.35 11.04 -8.55
C THR A 236 0.37 10.43 -7.58
N ASP A 237 0.16 9.11 -7.69
CA ASP A 237 -0.74 8.36 -6.81
C ASP A 237 -0.11 7.94 -5.50
N LEU A 238 1.17 8.29 -5.28
CA LEU A 238 1.80 8.08 -4.00
C LEU A 238 1.07 8.88 -2.91
N PHE A 239 0.61 8.21 -1.87
CA PHE A 239 0.01 8.84 -0.70
C PHE A 239 1.10 9.49 0.15
N VAL A 240 1.08 10.82 0.26
CA VAL A 240 2.01 11.60 1.08
C VAL A 240 1.29 12.03 2.35
N MET A 241 1.99 11.91 3.50
CA MET A 241 1.36 12.14 4.81
C MET A 241 1.16 13.61 5.13
N GLN A 242 2.14 14.46 4.82
CA GLN A 242 2.09 15.89 5.06
C GLN A 242 2.62 16.68 3.86
N VAL A 243 3.91 16.56 3.56
CA VAL A 243 4.60 17.34 2.53
C VAL A 243 5.66 16.52 1.80
N GLU A 244 6.19 17.05 0.71
CA GLU A 244 7.18 16.39 -0.13
C GLU A 244 8.51 16.08 0.63
N MET A 245 8.82 16.82 1.70
CA MET A 245 9.95 16.53 2.58
C MET A 245 9.85 15.16 3.28
N ASP A 246 8.63 14.65 3.49
CA ASP A 246 8.44 13.30 4.03
C ASP A 246 8.91 12.24 3.04
N VAL A 247 8.71 12.48 1.73
CA VAL A 247 9.18 11.59 0.67
C VAL A 247 10.70 11.55 0.64
N TYR A 248 11.36 12.71 0.71
CA TYR A 248 12.82 12.78 0.84
C TYR A 248 13.34 12.01 2.06
N THR A 249 12.68 12.20 3.20
CA THR A 249 13.06 11.50 4.45
C THR A 249 12.88 9.98 4.34
N ALA A 250 11.81 9.54 3.68
CA ALA A 250 11.58 8.12 3.42
C ALA A 250 12.65 7.53 2.49
N LEU A 251 13.01 8.25 1.42
CA LEU A 251 14.08 7.85 0.51
C LEU A 251 15.44 7.76 1.21
N LYS A 252 15.76 8.72 2.08
CA LYS A 252 17.01 8.71 2.86
C LYS A 252 17.08 7.47 3.76
N LYS A 253 15.99 7.13 4.45
CA LYS A 253 15.90 5.91 5.26
C LYS A 253 16.05 4.64 4.42
N TRP A 254 15.32 4.57 3.31
CA TRP A 254 15.39 3.44 2.39
C TRP A 254 16.80 3.26 1.81
N MET A 255 17.40 4.31 1.29
CA MET A 255 18.75 4.29 0.75
C MET A 255 19.77 3.79 1.77
N PHE A 256 19.68 4.27 3.02
CA PHE A 256 20.54 3.81 4.11
C PHE A 256 20.38 2.30 4.34
N LEU A 257 19.17 1.77 4.38
CA LEU A 257 18.92 0.34 4.57
C LEU A 257 19.42 -0.51 3.39
N GLN A 258 19.37 0.01 2.17
CA GLN A 258 19.94 -0.65 0.98
C GLN A 258 21.48 -0.72 1.02
N LEU A 259 22.12 0.24 1.70
CA LEU A 259 23.57 0.32 1.86
C LEU A 259 24.07 -0.43 3.10
N VAL A 260 23.23 -0.56 4.12
CA VAL A 260 23.53 -1.21 5.39
C VAL A 260 22.44 -2.25 5.72
N PRO A 261 22.37 -3.37 4.95
CA PRO A 261 21.33 -4.40 5.15
C PRO A 261 21.35 -5.05 6.53
N SER A 262 22.52 -5.05 7.18
CA SER A 262 22.72 -5.61 8.53
C SER A 262 22.12 -4.75 9.65
N TRP A 263 21.64 -3.52 9.34
CA TRP A 263 21.02 -2.67 10.35
C TRP A 263 19.69 -3.27 10.85
N ASN A 264 19.54 -3.40 12.17
CA ASN A 264 18.41 -4.04 12.83
C ASN A 264 17.84 -3.21 13.99
N GLY A 265 18.08 -1.91 14.00
CA GLY A 265 17.56 -1.00 15.02
C GLY A 265 16.04 -0.74 14.87
N PRO A 266 15.42 -0.08 15.85
CA PRO A 266 14.02 0.30 15.79
C PRO A 266 13.79 1.43 14.78
N LEU A 267 12.63 1.43 14.12
CA LEU A 267 12.26 2.42 13.09
C LEU A 267 12.44 3.89 13.55
N LYS A 268 12.22 4.16 14.85
CA LYS A 268 12.39 5.51 15.43
C LYS A 268 13.84 6.02 15.36
N GLN A 269 14.83 5.14 15.43
CA GLN A 269 16.25 5.48 15.35
C GLN A 269 16.79 5.54 13.93
N LEU A 270 16.09 4.93 12.97
CA LEU A 270 16.54 4.78 11.59
C LEU A 270 16.99 6.09 10.95
N LEU A 271 16.23 7.18 11.13
CA LEU A 271 16.58 8.47 10.55
C LEU A 271 17.85 9.05 11.18
N SER A 272 17.97 8.98 12.51
CA SER A 272 19.17 9.45 13.23
C SER A 272 20.42 8.68 12.83
N ASP A 273 20.30 7.36 12.66
CA ASP A 273 21.41 6.51 12.26
C ASP A 273 21.81 6.74 10.80
N ALA A 274 20.84 6.98 9.93
CA ALA A 274 21.10 7.40 8.56
C ALA A 274 21.85 8.76 8.51
N ASP A 275 21.45 9.74 9.34
CA ASP A 275 22.10 11.03 9.46
C ASP A 275 23.55 10.89 9.98
N ASN A 276 23.75 10.04 10.98
CA ASN A 276 25.07 9.76 11.53
C ASN A 276 25.98 9.08 10.49
N TRP A 277 25.45 8.12 9.75
CA TRP A 277 26.16 7.43 8.68
C TRP A 277 26.60 8.39 7.57
N LEU A 278 25.71 9.26 7.09
CA LEU A 278 26.01 10.29 6.11
C LEU A 278 27.05 11.28 6.63
N SER A 279 26.95 11.67 7.91
CA SER A 279 27.89 12.60 8.56
C SER A 279 29.29 12.02 8.69
N LYS A 280 29.41 10.72 9.03
CA LYS A 280 30.68 10.00 9.08
C LYS A 280 31.32 9.93 7.70
N ARG A 281 30.55 9.53 6.69
CA ARG A 281 31.02 9.43 5.32
C ARG A 281 31.59 10.77 4.78
N ARG A 282 30.94 11.90 5.09
CA ARG A 282 31.45 13.24 4.69
C ARG A 282 32.81 13.56 5.29
N LYS A 283 33.08 13.13 6.52
CA LYS A 283 34.38 13.34 7.18
C LYS A 283 35.47 12.48 6.56
N ASP A 284 35.11 11.29 6.09
CA ASP A 284 36.04 10.33 5.49
C ASP A 284 36.33 10.62 4.01
N SER A 285 35.48 11.42 3.34
CA SER A 285 35.64 11.76 1.91
C SER A 285 36.35 13.09 1.77
N CYS A 286 37.51 13.10 1.11
CA CYS A 286 38.25 14.30 0.77
C CYS A 286 37.59 15.10 -0.39
N ASN A 287 36.59 14.59 -1.05
CA ASN A 287 35.87 15.22 -2.16
C ASN A 287 34.52 15.76 -1.68
N TYR A 288 34.28 17.04 -1.98
CA TYR A 288 33.00 17.73 -1.72
C TYR A 288 31.87 17.34 -2.70
N SER A 289 31.94 16.16 -3.33
CA SER A 289 30.91 15.68 -4.24
C SER A 289 29.70 15.13 -3.47
N SER A 290 28.50 15.27 -4.04
CA SER A 290 27.29 14.74 -3.45
C SER A 290 27.31 13.20 -3.43
N PHE A 291 26.49 12.59 -2.56
CA PHE A 291 26.43 11.14 -2.48
C PHE A 291 25.97 10.51 -3.81
N LEU A 292 24.98 11.10 -4.47
CA LEU A 292 24.44 10.57 -5.73
C LEU A 292 25.45 10.68 -6.91
N ASP A 293 26.47 11.55 -6.81
CA ASP A 293 27.56 11.62 -7.79
C ASP A 293 28.61 10.51 -7.59
N SER A 294 28.58 9.83 -6.45
CA SER A 294 29.52 8.74 -6.16
C SER A 294 29.08 7.43 -6.84
N GLU A 295 30.01 6.53 -7.11
CA GLU A 295 29.77 5.21 -7.69
C GLU A 295 28.69 4.42 -6.92
N GLN A 296 28.72 4.44 -5.58
CA GLN A 296 27.72 3.79 -4.74
C GLN A 296 26.35 4.46 -4.78
N GLY A 297 26.32 5.78 -4.97
CA GLY A 297 25.09 6.59 -4.99
C GLY A 297 24.40 6.57 -6.35
N GLN A 298 25.12 6.37 -7.43
CA GLN A 298 24.64 6.52 -8.78
C GLN A 298 23.43 5.62 -9.09
N ARG A 299 23.37 4.41 -8.50
CA ARG A 299 22.21 3.51 -8.63
C ARG A 299 20.92 4.08 -8.05
N PHE A 300 20.98 5.06 -7.17
CA PHE A 300 19.82 5.71 -6.56
C PHE A 300 19.43 7.01 -7.27
N ALA A 301 20.28 7.53 -8.16
CA ALA A 301 20.08 8.83 -8.80
C ALA A 301 18.75 8.93 -9.53
N GLY A 302 18.33 7.87 -10.25
CA GLY A 302 17.03 7.80 -10.91
C GLY A 302 15.89 8.03 -9.94
N VAL A 303 15.88 7.30 -8.82
CA VAL A 303 14.82 7.41 -7.79
C VAL A 303 14.75 8.82 -7.20
N PHE A 304 15.90 9.40 -6.86
CA PHE A 304 15.96 10.75 -6.28
C PHE A 304 15.62 11.84 -7.31
N SER A 305 15.78 11.60 -8.61
CA SER A 305 15.40 12.55 -9.66
C SER A 305 13.89 12.80 -9.75
N HIS A 306 13.08 11.88 -9.26
CA HIS A 306 11.61 12.03 -9.17
C HIS A 306 11.14 12.84 -7.95
N LEU A 307 12.05 13.24 -7.05
CA LEU A 307 11.71 14.15 -5.98
C LEU A 307 11.36 15.53 -6.56
N ARG A 308 10.24 16.05 -6.12
CA ARG A 308 9.78 17.40 -6.49
C ARG A 308 10.49 18.43 -5.63
N LEU A 309 11.81 18.61 -5.89
CA LEU A 309 12.73 19.41 -5.05
C LEU A 309 12.24 20.83 -4.80
N GLN A 310 11.50 21.43 -5.73
CA GLN A 310 10.88 22.74 -5.58
C GLN A 310 9.87 22.81 -4.43
N TYR A 311 9.33 21.66 -4.01
CA TYR A 311 8.41 21.55 -2.86
C TYR A 311 9.04 20.94 -1.62
N VAL A 312 10.19 20.27 -1.78
CA VAL A 312 11.04 19.84 -0.65
C VAL A 312 11.72 21.04 -0.02
N ILE A 313 12.30 21.91 -0.86
CA ILE A 313 13.00 23.12 -0.44
C ILE A 313 12.00 24.28 -0.40
N ASN A 314 11.21 24.34 0.65
CA ASN A 314 10.17 25.36 0.81
C ASN A 314 10.47 26.41 1.90
N ASP A 315 11.48 26.18 2.71
CA ASP A 315 11.95 27.09 3.75
C ASP A 315 13.46 26.95 4.00
N LEU A 316 14.00 27.82 4.83
CA LEU A 316 15.42 27.81 5.17
C LEU A 316 15.86 26.54 5.93
N ILE A 317 14.96 25.91 6.67
CA ILE A 317 15.26 24.71 7.46
C ILE A 317 15.41 23.52 6.52
N SER A 318 14.46 23.35 5.61
CA SER A 318 14.50 22.28 4.60
C SER A 318 15.72 22.42 3.69
N ALA A 319 16.03 23.65 3.23
CA ALA A 319 17.24 23.93 2.45
C ALA A 319 18.50 23.49 3.20
N LYS A 320 18.66 23.90 4.46
CA LYS A 320 19.81 23.53 5.30
C LYS A 320 19.91 22.02 5.54
N ILE A 321 18.78 21.30 5.66
CA ILE A 321 18.80 19.85 5.82
C ILE A 321 19.33 19.20 4.54
N ILE A 322 18.83 19.60 3.38
CA ILE A 322 19.23 19.05 2.08
C ILE A 322 20.71 19.29 1.83
N GLU A 323 21.18 20.54 2.05
CA GLU A 323 22.61 20.91 1.89
C GLU A 323 23.50 20.17 2.89
N ARG A 324 23.08 20.08 4.15
CA ARG A 324 23.81 19.34 5.17
C ARG A 324 23.94 17.86 4.83
N ASP A 325 22.90 17.24 4.32
CA ASP A 325 22.89 15.81 4.02
C ASP A 325 23.80 15.46 2.84
N MET A 326 24.06 16.40 1.92
CA MET A 326 24.92 16.25 0.74
C MET A 326 24.57 14.98 -0.09
N ILE A 327 23.31 14.64 -0.16
CA ILE A 327 22.83 13.52 -0.99
C ILE A 327 22.65 14.02 -2.42
N ILE A 328 21.93 15.11 -2.59
CA ILE A 328 21.50 15.65 -3.88
C ILE A 328 22.65 16.43 -4.55
N PRO A 329 22.89 16.24 -5.86
CA PRO A 329 23.88 17.01 -6.61
C PRO A 329 23.64 18.52 -6.54
N SER A 330 24.70 19.29 -6.37
CA SER A 330 24.61 20.76 -6.30
C SER A 330 24.03 21.37 -7.58
N SER A 331 24.25 20.74 -8.73
CA SER A 331 23.67 21.16 -10.02
C SER A 331 22.13 21.11 -10.01
N TRP A 332 21.54 20.10 -9.37
CA TRP A 332 20.10 20.02 -9.21
C TRP A 332 19.57 21.11 -8.28
N LEU A 333 20.23 21.31 -7.15
CA LEU A 333 19.86 22.34 -6.18
C LEU A 333 19.96 23.75 -6.75
N ALA A 334 21.01 24.04 -7.49
CA ALA A 334 21.21 25.34 -8.15
C ALA A 334 20.04 25.66 -9.13
N SER A 335 19.57 24.67 -9.87
CA SER A 335 18.41 24.84 -10.75
C SER A 335 17.14 25.18 -9.98
N VAL A 336 16.89 24.48 -8.85
CA VAL A 336 15.72 24.75 -7.99
C VAL A 336 15.80 26.13 -7.35
N TYR A 337 16.95 26.53 -6.79
CA TYR A 337 17.15 27.85 -6.20
C TYR A 337 16.97 28.97 -7.23
N LYS A 338 17.48 28.78 -8.45
CA LYS A 338 17.29 29.73 -9.55
C LYS A 338 15.82 29.88 -9.92
N GLN A 339 15.09 28.79 -10.01
CA GLN A 339 13.65 28.82 -10.31
C GLN A 339 12.85 29.52 -9.20
N GLN A 340 13.15 29.20 -7.93
CA GLN A 340 12.51 29.85 -6.80
C GLN A 340 12.81 31.36 -6.77
N TRP A 341 14.06 31.75 -7.01
CA TRP A 341 14.48 33.14 -7.10
C TRP A 341 13.69 33.90 -8.19
N PHE A 342 13.58 33.34 -9.41
CA PHE A 342 12.83 33.95 -10.49
C PHE A 342 11.32 34.02 -10.18
N THR A 343 10.77 33.04 -9.50
CA THR A 343 9.36 33.07 -9.10
C THR A 343 9.11 34.19 -8.07
N MET A 344 10.02 34.39 -7.13
CA MET A 344 9.94 35.51 -6.17
C MET A 344 9.98 36.86 -6.90
N LEU A 345 10.90 37.06 -7.85
CA LEU A 345 10.99 38.29 -8.62
C LEU A 345 9.73 38.56 -9.46
N ARG A 346 9.17 37.53 -10.09
CA ARG A 346 7.91 37.65 -10.85
C ARG A 346 6.76 38.03 -9.95
N THR A 347 6.63 37.40 -8.79
CA THR A 347 5.58 37.70 -7.82
C THR A 347 5.67 39.14 -7.32
N GLU A 348 6.88 39.64 -7.11
CA GLU A 348 7.13 41.02 -6.68
C GLU A 348 6.78 42.06 -7.77
N GLN A 349 6.84 41.66 -9.04
CA GLN A 349 6.52 42.51 -10.19
C GLN A 349 5.10 42.31 -10.73
N ASP A 350 4.23 41.65 -9.99
CA ASP A 350 2.86 41.26 -10.42
C ASP A 350 2.81 40.52 -11.76
N SER A 351 3.92 39.90 -12.19
CA SER A 351 4.04 39.12 -13.42
C SER A 351 4.08 37.62 -13.18
N ASP A 352 3.57 37.19 -12.02
CA ASP A 352 3.51 35.79 -11.66
C ASP A 352 2.44 35.07 -12.50
N VAL A 353 2.91 34.37 -13.51
CA VAL A 353 2.08 33.62 -14.47
C VAL A 353 2.41 32.15 -14.34
N GLY A 354 1.47 31.37 -13.82
CA GLY A 354 1.50 29.91 -13.94
C GLY A 354 1.25 29.46 -15.39
N PRO A 355 1.33 28.16 -15.67
CA PRO A 355 1.01 27.65 -17.00
C PRO A 355 -0.44 28.01 -17.37
N LYS A 356 -0.63 28.50 -18.62
CA LYS A 356 -1.95 28.86 -19.16
C LYS A 356 -2.77 27.65 -19.58
N GLU A 357 -2.08 26.59 -20.00
CA GLU A 357 -2.70 25.32 -20.37
C GLU A 357 -2.15 24.26 -19.45
N ILE A 358 -3.03 23.44 -18.91
CA ILE A 358 -2.66 22.32 -18.06
C ILE A 358 -3.15 21.06 -18.73
N ASN A 359 -2.20 20.23 -19.15
CA ASN A 359 -2.50 18.86 -19.51
C ASN A 359 -2.33 17.94 -18.27
N LYS A 360 -2.90 16.75 -18.36
CA LYS A 360 -2.84 15.76 -17.29
C LYS A 360 -1.39 15.43 -16.90
N GLU A 361 -0.49 15.32 -17.88
CA GLU A 361 0.93 15.01 -17.67
C GLU A 361 1.65 16.10 -16.86
N GLN A 362 1.38 17.37 -17.15
CA GLN A 362 1.93 18.49 -16.38
C GLN A 362 1.44 18.47 -14.92
N CYS A 363 0.15 18.20 -14.71
CA CYS A 363 -0.38 18.01 -13.37
C CYS A 363 0.32 16.87 -12.66
N GLU A 364 0.57 15.77 -13.36
CA GLU A 364 1.21 14.59 -12.80
C GLU A 364 2.68 14.85 -12.42
N VAL A 365 3.44 15.51 -13.23
CA VAL A 365 4.86 15.75 -13.00
C VAL A 365 5.12 16.94 -12.07
N CYS A 366 4.37 18.02 -12.25
CA CYS A 366 4.67 19.33 -11.63
C CYS A 366 3.85 19.62 -10.37
N SER A 367 2.76 18.89 -10.09
CA SER A 367 1.92 19.20 -8.93
C SER A 367 2.62 18.88 -7.60
N MET A 368 2.38 19.69 -6.61
CA MET A 368 2.79 19.41 -5.23
C MET A 368 1.99 18.24 -4.66
N ARG A 369 2.65 17.33 -3.97
CA ARG A 369 1.99 16.25 -3.21
C ARG A 369 1.97 16.63 -1.74
N CYS A 370 0.79 16.65 -1.15
CA CYS A 370 0.62 16.91 0.28
C CYS A 370 -0.52 16.10 0.86
N GLY A 371 -0.53 15.94 2.15
CA GLY A 371 -1.52 15.11 2.82
C GLY A 371 -1.84 15.52 4.24
N ARG A 372 -2.85 14.87 4.80
CA ARG A 372 -3.24 14.98 6.19
C ARG A 372 -3.97 13.73 6.65
N THR A 373 -3.71 13.32 7.89
CA THR A 373 -4.46 12.25 8.54
C THR A 373 -5.42 12.83 9.55
N LEU A 374 -6.69 12.48 9.44
CA LEU A 374 -7.72 12.77 10.44
C LEU A 374 -7.95 11.51 11.27
N VAL A 375 -7.59 11.57 12.55
CA VAL A 375 -7.60 10.39 13.43
C VAL A 375 -9.03 10.00 13.84
N LYS A 376 -9.90 10.99 14.00
CA LYS A 376 -11.30 10.83 14.40
C LYS A 376 -12.17 11.87 13.71
N ASP A 377 -13.47 11.74 13.77
CA ASP A 377 -14.38 12.79 13.34
C ASP A 377 -14.27 14.04 14.25
N GLY A 378 -14.35 15.22 13.67
CA GLY A 378 -14.20 16.50 14.36
C GLY A 378 -13.77 17.62 13.43
N ASP A 379 -13.55 18.79 13.99
CA ASP A 379 -13.11 19.94 13.22
C ASP A 379 -11.60 20.01 13.13
N TYR A 380 -11.08 20.16 11.92
CA TYR A 380 -9.64 20.28 11.65
C TYR A 380 -9.37 21.45 10.74
N CYS A 381 -8.25 22.14 11.00
CA CYS A 381 -7.75 23.20 10.14
C CYS A 381 -6.23 23.07 10.00
N TRP A 382 -5.71 23.15 8.77
CA TRP A 382 -4.28 23.08 8.48
C TRP A 382 -3.91 23.91 7.26
N ARG A 383 -2.63 24.10 7.02
CA ARG A 383 -2.10 24.84 5.89
C ARG A 383 -1.28 23.94 4.99
N TRP A 384 -1.45 24.12 3.69
CA TRP A 384 -0.51 23.66 2.67
C TRP A 384 0.13 24.86 2.01
N THR A 385 1.45 24.96 2.10
CA THR A 385 2.21 26.12 1.64
C THR A 385 3.12 25.71 0.49
N GLY A 386 2.97 26.36 -0.66
CA GLY A 386 3.83 26.20 -1.81
C GLY A 386 4.71 27.45 -1.97
N PHE A 387 5.98 27.37 -1.58
CA PHE A 387 6.90 28.50 -1.61
C PHE A 387 7.01 29.15 -3.02
N SER A 388 7.17 28.31 -4.05
CA SER A 388 7.36 28.78 -5.42
C SER A 388 6.13 29.44 -6.05
N PHE A 389 4.98 29.44 -5.37
CA PHE A 389 3.72 29.97 -5.92
C PHE A 389 3.24 31.26 -5.25
N GLY A 390 3.89 31.70 -4.18
CA GLY A 390 3.33 32.78 -3.36
C GLY A 390 1.88 32.47 -2.90
N PHE A 391 1.55 31.20 -2.73
CA PHE A 391 0.21 30.75 -2.44
C PHE A 391 0.17 29.96 -1.13
N ASP A 392 -0.75 30.33 -0.28
CA ASP A 392 -0.97 29.72 1.03
C ASP A 392 -2.42 29.26 1.12
N LEU A 393 -2.58 27.95 1.12
CA LEU A 393 -3.89 27.32 1.13
C LEU A 393 -4.23 26.88 2.58
N LEU A 394 -5.28 27.47 3.12
CA LEU A 394 -5.91 27.01 4.34
C LEU A 394 -6.95 25.96 3.98
N VAL A 395 -6.85 24.80 4.61
CA VAL A 395 -7.78 23.69 4.42
C VAL A 395 -8.50 23.42 5.72
N THR A 396 -9.82 23.40 5.66
CA THR A 396 -10.67 23.11 6.81
C THR A 396 -11.51 21.87 6.53
N TYR A 397 -11.53 20.96 7.47
CA TYR A 397 -12.48 19.86 7.51
C TYR A 397 -13.45 20.14 8.68
N THR A 398 -14.69 20.32 8.38
CA THR A 398 -15.77 20.57 9.34
C THR A 398 -17.09 20.05 8.79
N ASN A 399 -17.94 19.48 9.65
CA ASN A 399 -19.24 18.93 9.26
C ASN A 399 -19.20 18.05 8.01
N ARG A 400 -18.10 17.29 7.81
CA ARG A 400 -17.83 16.46 6.64
C ARG A 400 -17.63 17.21 5.32
N PHE A 401 -17.43 18.51 5.37
CA PHE A 401 -17.00 19.30 4.23
C PHE A 401 -15.49 19.50 4.24
N ILE A 402 -14.86 19.44 3.07
CA ILE A 402 -13.51 19.92 2.88
C ILE A 402 -13.62 21.27 2.18
N ILE A 403 -13.07 22.30 2.81
CA ILE A 403 -13.17 23.69 2.40
C ILE A 403 -11.75 24.19 2.14
N PHE A 404 -11.58 24.83 0.99
CA PHE A 404 -10.35 25.53 0.64
C PHE A 404 -10.55 27.03 0.80
N LYS A 405 -9.53 27.69 1.39
CA LYS A 405 -9.49 29.14 1.53
C LYS A 405 -8.07 29.60 1.23
N ARG A 406 -7.95 30.63 0.42
CA ARG A 406 -6.68 31.32 0.26
C ARG A 406 -6.43 32.20 1.48
N ASN A 407 -5.30 31.98 2.17
CA ASN A 407 -4.94 32.78 3.30
C ASN A 407 -4.44 34.16 2.86
N SER A 408 -5.04 35.19 3.40
CA SER A 408 -4.71 36.58 3.11
C SER A 408 -3.75 37.23 4.10
N LEU A 409 -3.45 36.52 5.20
CA LEU A 409 -2.51 37.05 6.18
C LEU A 409 -1.17 37.34 5.51
N SER A 410 -0.84 38.62 5.43
CA SER A 410 0.43 39.09 4.93
C SER A 410 1.56 38.50 5.77
N GLN A 411 2.28 37.56 5.19
CA GLN A 411 3.52 37.09 5.80
C GLN A 411 4.62 38.12 5.55
N PRO A 412 5.53 38.33 6.47
CA PRO A 412 6.60 39.30 6.34
C PRO A 412 7.63 38.98 5.23
N CYS A 413 7.49 37.83 4.56
CA CYS A 413 8.34 37.42 3.45
C CYS A 413 7.75 37.90 2.12
N LYS A 414 8.35 38.88 1.52
CA LYS A 414 8.09 39.28 0.15
C LYS A 414 8.26 38.07 -0.77
N GLY A 415 7.35 37.89 -1.72
CA GLY A 415 7.36 36.77 -2.67
C GLY A 415 6.68 35.47 -2.19
N THR A 416 6.21 35.38 -0.96
CA THR A 416 5.50 34.20 -0.47
C THR A 416 3.97 34.31 -0.57
N VAL A 417 3.43 35.53 -0.75
CA VAL A 417 2.00 35.78 -0.88
C VAL A 417 1.75 36.64 -2.12
N SER A 418 1.02 36.10 -3.08
CA SER A 418 0.62 36.82 -4.26
C SER A 418 -0.42 37.90 -3.91
N LEU A 419 -0.22 39.09 -4.50
CA LEU A 419 -1.13 40.21 -4.39
C LEU A 419 -2.30 40.14 -5.38
N LEU A 420 -2.25 39.27 -6.37
CA LEU A 420 -3.32 39.09 -7.36
C LEU A 420 -4.66 38.80 -6.67
N PRO A 421 -5.77 39.45 -7.10
CA PRO A 421 -7.08 39.26 -6.50
C PRO A 421 -7.57 37.81 -6.64
N HIS A 422 -7.33 37.20 -7.79
CA HIS A 422 -7.71 35.83 -8.08
C HIS A 422 -6.47 34.96 -8.29
N ARG A 423 -6.50 33.72 -7.78
CA ARG A 423 -5.47 32.71 -8.05
C ARG A 423 -6.15 31.41 -8.43
N ASN A 424 -5.79 30.88 -9.59
CA ASN A 424 -6.30 29.60 -10.06
C ASN A 424 -5.37 28.48 -9.66
N ILE A 425 -5.93 27.38 -9.15
CA ILE A 425 -5.23 26.16 -8.84
C ILE A 425 -5.87 24.98 -9.55
N ALA A 426 -5.06 24.13 -10.12
CA ALA A 426 -5.47 22.79 -10.49
C ALA A 426 -5.19 21.87 -9.30
N PHE A 427 -6.17 21.08 -8.92
CA PHE A 427 -6.01 20.15 -7.79
C PHE A 427 -6.71 18.83 -8.05
N ARG A 428 -6.22 17.79 -7.38
CA ARG A 428 -6.89 16.49 -7.26
C ARG A 428 -6.83 16.07 -5.80
N LEU A 429 -8.00 15.90 -5.19
CA LEU A 429 -8.11 15.45 -3.80
C LEU A 429 -8.46 13.96 -3.79
N ARG A 430 -7.72 13.17 -3.01
CA ARG A 430 -7.98 11.76 -2.79
C ARG A 430 -8.10 11.50 -1.29
N LEU A 431 -9.11 10.73 -0.93
CA LEU A 431 -9.36 10.31 0.44
C LEU A 431 -9.36 8.79 0.48
N ALA A 432 -8.81 8.24 1.54
CA ALA A 432 -8.87 6.80 1.75
C ALA A 432 -8.88 6.47 3.26
N SER A 433 -9.51 5.36 3.60
CA SER A 433 -9.39 4.72 4.91
C SER A 433 -8.89 3.30 4.70
N PHE A 434 -8.03 2.84 5.59
CA PHE A 434 -7.38 1.54 5.49
C PHE A 434 -7.66 0.71 6.73
N ASP A 435 -7.70 -0.61 6.56
CA ASP A 435 -7.69 -1.56 7.67
C ASP A 435 -6.29 -1.70 8.30
N SER A 436 -6.16 -2.57 9.29
CA SER A 436 -4.88 -2.85 9.97
C SER A 436 -3.80 -3.43 9.05
N ASN A 437 -4.19 -4.03 7.93
CA ASN A 437 -3.29 -4.62 6.93
C ASN A 437 -2.97 -3.66 5.77
N GLY A 438 -3.55 -2.43 5.80
CA GLY A 438 -3.38 -1.45 4.73
C GLY A 438 -4.29 -1.68 3.51
N LYS A 439 -5.29 -2.56 3.61
CA LYS A 439 -6.30 -2.73 2.57
C LYS A 439 -7.26 -1.52 2.60
N VAL A 440 -7.58 -1.00 1.42
CA VAL A 440 -8.52 0.13 1.29
C VAL A 440 -9.92 -0.33 1.69
N ILE A 441 -10.50 0.32 2.69
CA ILE A 441 -11.90 0.11 3.12
C ILE A 441 -12.81 1.05 2.34
N CYS A 442 -12.39 2.32 2.21
CA CYS A 442 -13.15 3.35 1.50
C CYS A 442 -12.17 4.26 0.78
N SER A 443 -12.47 4.65 -0.44
CA SER A 443 -11.71 5.66 -1.18
C SER A 443 -12.60 6.56 -2.01
N ARG A 444 -12.17 7.82 -2.16
CA ARG A 444 -12.84 8.82 -3.00
C ARG A 444 -11.82 9.72 -3.66
N SER A 445 -12.06 10.11 -4.91
CA SER A 445 -11.24 11.07 -5.64
C SER A 445 -12.12 12.09 -6.35
N THR A 446 -11.66 13.37 -6.37
CA THR A 446 -12.35 14.43 -7.12
C THR A 446 -12.01 14.43 -8.61
N GLY A 447 -10.98 13.67 -9.03
CA GLY A 447 -10.33 13.94 -10.30
C GLY A 447 -9.59 15.29 -10.29
N TYR A 448 -8.97 15.67 -11.41
CA TYR A 448 -8.34 16.99 -11.55
C TYR A 448 -9.39 18.06 -11.86
N GLN A 449 -9.39 19.12 -11.06
CA GLN A 449 -10.28 20.26 -11.18
C GLN A 449 -9.48 21.56 -11.14
N ILE A 450 -9.98 22.61 -11.78
CA ILE A 450 -9.42 23.96 -11.67
C ILE A 450 -10.38 24.80 -10.82
N LEU A 451 -9.82 25.43 -9.80
CA LEU A 451 -10.55 26.27 -8.86
C LEU A 451 -9.95 27.67 -8.86
N SER A 452 -10.79 28.68 -8.99
CA SER A 452 -10.40 30.09 -8.82
C SER A 452 -10.67 30.50 -7.38
N LEU A 453 -9.61 30.92 -6.69
CA LEU A 453 -9.68 31.33 -5.29
C LEU A 453 -9.47 32.84 -5.18
N GLU A 454 -10.51 33.53 -4.76
CA GLU A 454 -10.42 34.91 -4.34
C GLU A 454 -9.82 35.02 -2.94
N LYS A 455 -9.35 36.23 -2.62
CA LYS A 455 -8.79 36.51 -1.30
C LYS A 455 -9.87 36.32 -0.23
N ASP A 456 -9.56 35.55 0.82
CA ASP A 456 -10.43 35.27 1.97
C ASP A 456 -11.75 34.53 1.67
N GLN A 457 -12.02 34.17 0.43
CA GLN A 457 -13.19 33.37 0.07
C GLN A 457 -13.01 31.91 0.45
N GLU A 458 -14.03 31.33 1.04
CA GLU A 458 -14.11 29.90 1.35
C GLU A 458 -14.88 29.17 0.24
N GLN A 459 -14.30 28.06 -0.25
CA GLN A 459 -14.95 27.23 -1.25
C GLN A 459 -15.00 25.78 -0.81
N VAL A 460 -16.20 25.21 -0.83
CA VAL A 460 -16.40 23.79 -0.55
C VAL A 460 -15.94 22.99 -1.77
N VAL A 461 -14.88 22.20 -1.60
CA VAL A 461 -14.31 21.38 -2.67
C VAL A 461 -14.80 19.95 -2.65
N LEU A 462 -15.27 19.48 -1.49
CA LEU A 462 -15.79 18.12 -1.36
C LEU A 462 -16.80 18.04 -0.22
N ASN A 463 -17.92 17.39 -0.50
CA ASN A 463 -18.89 16.99 0.50
C ASN A 463 -18.77 15.48 0.74
N LEU A 464 -18.55 15.09 2.00
CA LEU A 464 -18.36 13.72 2.43
C LEU A 464 -19.63 13.12 3.06
N ASP A 465 -20.79 13.56 2.65
CA ASP A 465 -22.09 13.09 3.17
C ASP A 465 -22.32 11.59 2.82
N SER A 466 -21.45 10.75 3.34
CA SER A 466 -21.50 9.30 3.16
C SER A 466 -21.49 8.65 4.55
N ARG A 467 -22.43 7.73 4.77
CA ARG A 467 -22.49 6.88 5.97
C ARG A 467 -21.29 5.93 6.10
N LEU A 468 -20.41 5.91 5.09
CA LEU A 468 -19.26 5.01 4.97
C LEU A 468 -17.92 5.65 5.35
N LEU A 469 -17.91 6.85 5.96
CA LEU A 469 -16.67 7.47 6.44
C LEU A 469 -16.11 6.68 7.64
N MET A 470 -14.93 6.10 7.44
CA MET A 470 -14.19 5.42 8.50
C MET A 470 -12.92 6.19 8.85
N PHE A 471 -12.59 6.22 10.13
CA PHE A 471 -11.38 6.86 10.66
C PHE A 471 -10.39 5.79 11.12
N PRO A 472 -9.08 6.02 11.00
CA PRO A 472 -8.45 7.26 10.49
C PRO A 472 -8.72 7.48 9.00
N LEU A 473 -9.04 8.73 8.65
CA LEU A 473 -9.22 9.15 7.26
C LEU A 473 -7.94 9.83 6.77
N TYR A 474 -7.40 9.32 5.68
CA TYR A 474 -6.21 9.86 5.03
C TYR A 474 -6.63 10.72 3.84
N ILE A 475 -6.13 11.94 3.81
CA ILE A 475 -6.40 12.93 2.76
C ILE A 475 -5.07 13.17 2.04
N CYS A 476 -5.05 13.03 0.71
CA CYS A 476 -3.92 13.40 -0.12
C CYS A 476 -4.40 14.36 -1.21
N CYS A 477 -3.63 15.40 -1.45
CA CYS A 477 -3.91 16.39 -2.46
C CYS A 477 -2.69 16.57 -3.38
N ASN A 478 -2.97 16.59 -4.68
CA ASN A 478 -2.05 17.08 -5.69
C ASN A 478 -2.55 18.45 -6.09
N PHE A 479 -1.73 19.50 -5.99
CA PHE A 479 -2.14 20.80 -6.48
C PHE A 479 -1.01 21.52 -7.23
N LEU A 480 -1.42 22.31 -8.24
CA LEU A 480 -0.55 23.09 -9.08
C LEU A 480 -1.17 24.46 -9.28
N TYR A 481 -0.38 25.51 -9.04
CA TYR A 481 -0.77 26.86 -9.42
C TYR A 481 -0.81 27.00 -10.94
N THR A 482 -1.85 27.68 -11.45
CA THR A 482 -2.08 27.86 -12.89
C THR A 482 -2.63 29.23 -13.20
N SER A 483 -2.41 29.70 -14.42
CA SER A 483 -3.12 30.83 -15.02
C SER A 483 -4.23 30.39 -15.98
N ALA A 484 -4.50 29.08 -16.10
CA ALA A 484 -5.63 28.60 -16.91
C ALA A 484 -6.94 29.00 -16.25
N ASP A 485 -7.89 29.46 -17.08
CA ASP A 485 -9.23 29.76 -16.62
C ASP A 485 -9.98 28.46 -16.26
N PRO A 486 -10.82 28.48 -15.24
CA PRO A 486 -11.74 27.38 -14.98
C PRO A 486 -12.61 27.19 -16.24
N LYS A 487 -12.62 25.98 -16.78
CA LYS A 487 -13.57 25.67 -17.86
C LYS A 487 -14.98 25.85 -17.32
N PRO A 488 -15.91 26.48 -18.07
CA PRO A 488 -17.31 26.51 -17.69
C PRO A 488 -17.77 25.06 -17.50
N GLU A 489 -18.47 24.79 -16.39
CA GLU A 489 -19.06 23.48 -16.09
C GLU A 489 -19.97 23.12 -17.28
N THR A 490 -19.52 22.24 -18.15
CA THR A 490 -20.41 21.52 -19.02
C THR A 490 -21.19 20.58 -18.11
N ASP A 491 -22.52 20.54 -18.22
CA ASP A 491 -23.47 19.75 -17.40
C ASP A 491 -23.23 18.22 -17.34
N GLU A 492 -22.09 17.75 -17.73
CA GLU A 492 -21.65 16.41 -17.51
C GLU A 492 -21.11 16.32 -16.06
N GLN A 493 -21.97 15.92 -15.14
CA GLN A 493 -21.57 15.52 -13.80
C GLN A 493 -20.40 14.55 -13.91
N PRO A 494 -19.23 14.82 -13.28
CA PRO A 494 -18.16 13.84 -13.24
C PRO A 494 -18.73 12.59 -12.58
N GLU A 495 -18.72 11.48 -13.30
CA GLU A 495 -19.08 10.18 -12.76
C GLU A 495 -18.34 9.96 -11.43
N GLN A 496 -19.04 10.16 -10.35
CA GLN A 496 -18.56 9.86 -9.00
C GLN A 496 -18.52 8.34 -8.88
N ARG A 497 -17.47 7.71 -9.38
CA ARG A 497 -17.24 6.29 -9.17
C ARG A 497 -16.93 6.06 -7.71
N PHE A 498 -17.97 5.70 -6.96
CA PHE A 498 -17.81 5.05 -5.69
C PHE A 498 -17.30 3.63 -5.94
N ILE A 499 -16.03 3.38 -5.72
CA ILE A 499 -15.51 2.02 -5.62
C ILE A 499 -15.65 1.64 -4.14
N CYS A 500 -16.80 1.12 -3.78
CA CYS A 500 -16.99 0.41 -2.53
C CYS A 500 -16.85 -1.09 -2.85
N ASP A 501 -15.66 -1.63 -2.61
CA ASP A 501 -15.49 -3.07 -2.49
C ASP A 501 -15.98 -3.51 -1.08
N ALA A 502 -17.25 -3.24 -0.79
CA ALA A 502 -17.95 -3.93 0.27
C ALA A 502 -18.42 -5.27 -0.34
N VAL A 503 -17.59 -6.29 -0.22
CA VAL A 503 -18.04 -7.66 -0.36
C VAL A 503 -19.09 -7.88 0.73
N LEU A 504 -20.36 -7.75 0.36
CA LEU A 504 -21.46 -8.30 1.13
C LEU A 504 -21.28 -9.82 1.10
N THR A 505 -20.77 -10.37 2.18
CA THR A 505 -20.96 -11.80 2.45
C THR A 505 -22.47 -12.03 2.49
N PRO A 506 -23.03 -12.96 1.70
CA PRO A 506 -24.41 -13.33 1.87
C PRO A 506 -24.53 -14.01 3.23
N ASP A 507 -25.36 -13.44 4.09
CA ASP A 507 -25.88 -14.13 5.26
C ASP A 507 -26.50 -15.44 4.80
N VAL A 508 -25.90 -16.53 5.25
CA VAL A 508 -26.50 -17.86 5.15
C VAL A 508 -27.49 -17.95 6.28
N GLY A 509 -28.79 -17.81 5.94
CA GLY A 509 -29.88 -18.26 6.74
C GLY A 509 -30.03 -19.80 6.69
#